data_605bb7a86d33eaf59aeebbba1705645f
#
_entry.id   605bb7a86d33eaf59aeebbba1705645f
#
_cell.length_a   1.000
_cell.length_b   1.000
_cell.length_c   1.000
_cell.angle_alpha   90.00
_cell.angle_beta   90.00
_cell.angle_gamma   90.00
#
_symmetry.space_group_name_H-M   'P 1'
#
loop_
_entity.id
_entity.type
_entity.pdbx_description
1 polymer ?
#
loop_
_entity_poly.entity_id
_entity_poly.type
_entity_poly.pdbx_seq_one_letter_code
_entity_poly.pdbx_strand_id
1 'polypeptide(L)'
;MELGTFIEQICRYDRQEYFECYGQIEERLHNLEKILGTLEESQRSMILEQMEHQAGEAPVWMRIHLLSFCMKVSRTPAYTQELLQTVLDADWSEVGEYEKLSDYWQIGTAVFADARLKGERTQEQLAALYRMLFDAFCGALGIRGRNYVPAEERDGNLVFVMTSQVLGQNHAPTKTLLDRCLVLKKYLGKKVVIINTAMQISGKGAGPFYDLCEAGYLPELCNLDHIEFQGEVFEFHQCANDMPNLDTMVQLVQMIRERKPCYLLDIGGSDICADICGMFVPEITVGTVFSAVAMSCGEYQLLDGKPGNGDLPVLERLGVDAEKIAAARFTFVFKPQEHHYTRQELGIWEHGFVLMIVGWRLDWEIADDFLAMLDRIAAQRENVQVVFMGRYESWQSIQTGYERLWKHTRYLGKQEDALAVFACGDLYVNPRRAGGGSSVAEALYQGLPAVTLPEGDVSAAAGEAFRVRDYEQMEREILRYMDDAGYYSRQSARARERAKELLDSRKSFGEAIGKLEEKIKDGSVALSISCFDT
;
A
#
# COMPACT_ATOMS: atom_id res chain seq x y z
N MET A 1 36.60 4.65 14.99
CA MET A 1 36.58 3.19 14.85
C MET A 1 36.30 2.95 13.37
N GLU A 2 37.17 2.17 12.72
CA GLU A 2 36.96 1.85 11.29
C GLU A 2 35.65 1.08 11.11
N LEU A 3 34.96 1.27 9.98
CA LEU A 3 33.69 0.63 9.70
C LEU A 3 33.72 -0.89 9.89
N GLY A 4 34.75 -1.56 9.35
CA GLY A 4 34.94 -2.99 9.51
C GLY A 4 34.96 -3.44 10.97
N THR A 5 35.70 -2.72 11.84
CA THR A 5 35.73 -2.99 13.28
C THR A 5 34.36 -2.83 13.95
N PHE A 6 33.55 -1.86 13.50
CA PHE A 6 32.21 -1.67 14.04
C PHE A 6 31.28 -2.84 13.65
N ILE A 7 31.27 -3.22 12.38
CA ILE A 7 30.43 -4.35 11.91
C ILE A 7 30.89 -5.65 12.57
N GLU A 8 32.20 -5.94 12.63
CA GLU A 8 32.71 -7.10 13.33
C GLU A 8 32.29 -7.13 14.80
N GLN A 9 32.25 -5.98 15.47
CA GLN A 9 31.85 -5.88 16.87
C GLN A 9 30.37 -6.26 17.04
N ILE A 10 29.45 -5.68 16.23
CA ILE A 10 28.01 -5.95 16.36
C ILE A 10 27.68 -7.39 15.95
N CYS A 11 28.39 -7.98 15.00
CA CYS A 11 28.20 -9.39 14.61
C CYS A 11 28.60 -10.39 15.72
N ARG A 12 29.35 -9.95 16.75
CA ARG A 12 29.72 -10.78 17.88
C ARG A 12 28.79 -10.67 19.08
N TYR A 13 27.89 -9.69 19.08
CA TYR A 13 26.92 -9.54 20.16
C TYR A 13 26.00 -10.75 20.21
N ASP A 14 25.69 -11.20 21.43
CA ASP A 14 24.51 -12.00 21.62
C ASP A 14 23.25 -11.10 21.51
N ARG A 15 22.07 -11.71 21.54
CA ARG A 15 20.82 -11.00 21.33
C ARG A 15 20.51 -9.99 22.44
N GLN A 16 20.86 -10.30 23.68
CA GLN A 16 20.65 -9.42 24.82
C GLN A 16 21.57 -8.19 24.74
N GLU A 17 22.86 -8.42 24.52
CA GLU A 17 23.86 -7.35 24.32
C GLU A 17 23.49 -6.41 23.19
N TYR A 18 22.97 -6.98 22.09
CA TYR A 18 22.51 -6.19 20.96
C TYR A 18 21.35 -5.24 21.36
N PHE A 19 20.31 -5.75 22.02
CA PHE A 19 19.17 -4.91 22.42
C PHE A 19 19.54 -3.87 23.49
N GLU A 20 20.49 -4.16 24.37
CA GLU A 20 21.02 -3.17 25.32
C GLU A 20 21.74 -2.01 24.62
N CYS A 21 22.34 -2.27 23.45
CA CYS A 21 23.08 -1.28 22.65
C CYS A 21 22.29 -0.77 21.44
N TYR A 22 21.06 -1.21 21.22
CA TYR A 22 20.29 -0.98 19.99
C TYR A 22 20.27 0.49 19.55
N GLY A 23 19.94 1.41 20.43
CA GLY A 23 19.89 2.84 20.10
C GLY A 23 21.23 3.41 19.62
N GLN A 24 22.37 2.90 20.17
CA GLN A 24 23.69 3.32 19.73
C GLN A 24 24.06 2.72 18.37
N ILE A 25 23.61 1.49 18.11
CA ILE A 25 23.83 0.81 16.83
C ILE A 25 23.07 1.54 15.73
N GLU A 26 21.79 1.81 15.96
CA GLU A 26 20.93 2.56 15.02
C GLU A 26 21.49 3.96 14.73
N GLU A 27 21.90 4.71 15.74
CA GLU A 27 22.52 6.03 15.54
C GLU A 27 23.76 5.95 14.63
N ARG A 28 24.60 4.92 14.83
CA ARG A 28 25.80 4.72 14.00
C ARG A 28 25.44 4.31 12.56
N LEU A 29 24.45 3.45 12.38
CA LEU A 29 23.98 3.06 11.05
C LEU A 29 23.36 4.26 10.31
N HIS A 30 22.58 5.11 10.97
CA HIS A 30 22.07 6.34 10.38
C HIS A 30 23.18 7.33 9.98
N ASN A 31 24.22 7.44 10.80
CA ASN A 31 25.40 8.25 10.44
C ASN A 31 26.15 7.66 9.24
N LEU A 32 26.26 6.33 9.18
CA LEU A 32 26.86 5.62 8.05
C LEU A 32 26.03 5.85 6.77
N GLU A 33 24.70 5.72 6.83
CA GLU A 33 23.81 6.01 5.70
C GLU A 33 24.05 7.40 5.12
N LYS A 34 24.15 8.44 6.00
CA LYS A 34 24.47 9.81 5.57
C LYS A 34 25.81 9.91 4.85
N ILE A 35 26.83 9.23 5.37
CA ILE A 35 28.16 9.19 4.74
C ILE A 35 28.08 8.49 3.38
N LEU A 36 27.43 7.31 3.32
CA LEU A 36 27.27 6.55 2.08
C LEU A 36 26.49 7.33 1.02
N GLY A 37 25.54 8.16 1.42
CA GLY A 37 24.81 9.06 0.54
C GLY A 37 25.68 10.13 -0.15
N THR A 38 26.86 10.43 0.39
CA THR A 38 27.82 11.39 -0.22
C THR A 38 28.85 10.73 -1.15
N LEU A 39 28.91 9.39 -1.18
CA LEU A 39 29.89 8.65 -1.97
C LEU A 39 29.38 8.36 -3.38
N GLU A 40 30.33 8.17 -4.30
CA GLU A 40 30.06 7.64 -5.63
C GLU A 40 29.48 6.21 -5.52
N GLU A 41 28.63 5.84 -6.48
CA GLU A 41 27.92 4.56 -6.47
C GLU A 41 28.86 3.35 -6.34
N SER A 42 30.00 3.36 -7.04
CA SER A 42 31.00 2.29 -6.96
C SER A 42 31.64 2.13 -5.57
N GLN A 43 31.90 3.24 -4.88
CA GLN A 43 32.44 3.23 -3.52
C GLN A 43 31.39 2.74 -2.53
N ARG A 44 30.16 3.19 -2.67
CA ARG A 44 29.02 2.76 -1.86
C ARG A 44 28.78 1.25 -2.01
N SER A 45 28.72 0.74 -3.24
CA SER A 45 28.55 -0.69 -3.51
C SER A 45 29.62 -1.55 -2.86
N MET A 46 30.89 -1.16 -2.98
CA MET A 46 32.01 -1.90 -2.37
C MET A 46 31.87 -1.99 -0.84
N ILE A 47 31.40 -0.93 -0.18
CA ILE A 47 31.19 -0.94 1.28
C ILE A 47 30.02 -1.86 1.65
N LEU A 48 28.93 -1.81 0.89
CA LEU A 48 27.76 -2.66 1.15
C LEU A 48 28.07 -4.14 0.91
N GLU A 49 28.83 -4.49 -0.14
CA GLU A 49 29.33 -5.85 -0.38
C GLU A 49 30.22 -6.37 0.76
N GLN A 50 31.07 -5.49 1.32
CA GLN A 50 31.86 -5.86 2.50
C GLN A 50 30.97 -6.12 3.72
N MET A 51 29.93 -5.31 3.94
CA MET A 51 28.98 -5.53 5.03
C MET A 51 28.19 -6.83 4.84
N GLU A 52 27.72 -7.11 3.64
CA GLU A 52 27.04 -8.37 3.30
C GLU A 52 27.93 -9.59 3.58
N HIS A 53 29.19 -9.53 3.17
CA HIS A 53 30.15 -10.61 3.44
C HIS A 53 30.33 -10.85 4.96
N GLN A 54 30.48 -9.79 5.75
CA GLN A 54 30.59 -9.89 7.21
C GLN A 54 29.30 -10.40 7.85
N ALA A 55 28.14 -9.97 7.33
CA ALA A 55 26.82 -10.43 7.75
C ALA A 55 26.64 -11.95 7.52
N GLY A 56 27.26 -12.51 6.49
CA GLY A 56 27.19 -13.95 6.19
C GLY A 56 27.73 -14.86 7.29
N GLU A 57 28.62 -14.35 8.14
CA GLU A 57 29.20 -15.08 9.29
C GLU A 57 28.45 -14.82 10.61
N ALA A 58 27.50 -13.89 10.61
CA ALA A 58 26.72 -13.50 11.78
C ALA A 58 25.52 -14.44 12.02
N PRO A 59 24.94 -14.46 13.23
CA PRO A 59 23.65 -15.10 13.47
C PRO A 59 22.58 -14.56 12.53
N VAL A 60 21.62 -15.42 12.13
CA VAL A 60 20.61 -15.10 11.10
C VAL A 60 19.85 -13.80 11.39
N TRP A 61 19.44 -13.58 12.64
CA TRP A 61 18.75 -12.34 13.05
C TRP A 61 19.60 -11.08 12.83
N MET A 62 20.94 -11.15 13.03
CA MET A 62 21.85 -10.04 12.74
C MET A 62 22.06 -9.86 11.24
N ARG A 63 22.13 -10.97 10.49
CA ARG A 63 22.20 -10.93 9.03
C ARG A 63 20.97 -10.22 8.45
N ILE A 64 19.77 -10.51 8.95
CA ILE A 64 18.54 -9.81 8.57
C ILE A 64 18.66 -8.30 8.81
N HIS A 65 19.15 -7.88 9.98
CA HIS A 65 19.36 -6.46 10.29
C HIS A 65 20.32 -5.80 9.30
N LEU A 66 21.49 -6.37 9.07
CA LEU A 66 22.48 -5.78 8.17
C LEU A 66 22.03 -5.77 6.72
N LEU A 67 21.36 -6.83 6.26
CA LEU A 67 20.75 -6.85 4.92
C LEU A 67 19.62 -5.82 4.77
N SER A 68 18.83 -5.57 5.82
CA SER A 68 17.80 -4.52 5.79
C SER A 68 18.42 -3.12 5.65
N PHE A 69 19.57 -2.87 6.29
CA PHE A 69 20.36 -1.67 6.05
C PHE A 69 20.86 -1.59 4.59
N CYS A 70 21.46 -2.67 4.08
CA CYS A 70 21.94 -2.71 2.69
C CYS A 70 20.80 -2.47 1.70
N MET A 71 19.63 -3.07 1.92
CA MET A 71 18.42 -2.84 1.10
C MET A 71 18.03 -1.35 1.09
N LYS A 72 17.92 -0.72 2.25
CA LYS A 72 17.50 0.69 2.39
C LYS A 72 18.49 1.66 1.74
N VAL A 73 19.79 1.41 1.89
CA VAL A 73 20.86 2.29 1.40
C VAL A 73 21.14 2.12 -0.09
N SER A 74 21.18 0.87 -0.58
CA SER A 74 21.45 0.59 -1.99
C SER A 74 20.30 0.94 -2.89
N ARG A 75 19.06 0.75 -2.39
CA ARG A 75 17.81 0.86 -3.15
C ARG A 75 17.80 -0.04 -4.39
N THR A 76 18.36 -1.24 -4.27
CA THR A 76 18.43 -2.23 -5.36
C THR A 76 17.62 -3.48 -5.05
N PRO A 77 17.02 -4.16 -6.06
CA PRO A 77 16.26 -5.39 -5.84
C PRO A 77 17.09 -6.54 -5.28
N ALA A 78 18.40 -6.56 -5.53
CA ALA A 78 19.27 -7.66 -5.13
C ALA A 78 19.24 -7.88 -3.61
N TYR A 79 19.46 -6.81 -2.83
CA TYR A 79 19.40 -6.91 -1.37
C TYR A 79 18.01 -7.20 -0.83
N THR A 80 16.95 -6.74 -1.51
CA THR A 80 15.57 -7.08 -1.13
C THR A 80 15.33 -8.58 -1.27
N GLN A 81 15.77 -9.18 -2.38
CA GLN A 81 15.59 -10.60 -2.66
C GLN A 81 16.44 -11.48 -1.75
N GLU A 82 17.68 -11.07 -1.46
CA GLU A 82 18.58 -11.76 -0.52
C GLU A 82 18.02 -11.70 0.91
N LEU A 83 17.51 -10.54 1.34
CA LEU A 83 16.87 -10.39 2.64
C LEU A 83 15.63 -11.29 2.76
N LEU A 84 14.74 -11.27 1.77
CA LEU A 84 13.56 -12.14 1.74
C LEU A 84 13.94 -13.63 1.77
N GLN A 85 14.97 -14.02 1.02
CA GLN A 85 15.44 -15.40 1.03
C GLN A 85 16.03 -15.79 2.40
N THR A 86 16.78 -14.88 3.02
CA THR A 86 17.33 -15.10 4.38
C THR A 86 16.21 -15.30 5.40
N VAL A 87 15.14 -14.50 5.36
CA VAL A 87 13.98 -14.65 6.26
C VAL A 87 13.23 -15.96 5.98
N LEU A 88 13.06 -16.34 4.71
CA LEU A 88 12.42 -17.61 4.31
C LEU A 88 13.19 -18.81 4.84
N ASP A 89 14.51 -18.84 4.67
CA ASP A 89 15.37 -19.96 5.01
C ASP A 89 15.70 -20.07 6.51
N ALA A 90 15.48 -18.99 7.28
CA ALA A 90 15.74 -18.98 8.71
C ALA A 90 14.94 -20.04 9.45
N ASP A 91 15.59 -20.80 10.33
CA ASP A 91 14.91 -21.74 11.22
C ASP A 91 14.00 -21.00 12.22
N TRP A 92 12.85 -21.59 12.57
CA TRP A 92 11.89 -21.02 13.51
C TRP A 92 12.45 -20.83 14.93
N SER A 93 13.50 -21.58 15.28
CA SER A 93 14.22 -21.41 16.56
C SER A 93 15.18 -20.21 16.57
N GLU A 94 15.58 -19.72 15.39
CA GLU A 94 16.47 -18.57 15.23
C GLU A 94 15.67 -17.27 15.03
N VAL A 95 14.61 -17.34 14.22
CA VAL A 95 13.69 -16.22 13.92
C VAL A 95 12.26 -16.73 14.01
N GLY A 96 11.56 -16.37 15.07
CA GLY A 96 10.22 -16.86 15.35
C GLY A 96 9.14 -16.27 14.43
N GLU A 97 7.92 -16.80 14.52
CA GLU A 97 6.79 -16.42 13.66
C GLU A 97 6.46 -14.92 13.75
N TYR A 98 6.53 -14.34 14.93
CA TYR A 98 6.25 -12.90 15.13
C TYR A 98 7.34 -12.00 14.52
N GLU A 99 8.59 -12.44 14.58
CA GLU A 99 9.70 -11.71 13.96
C GLU A 99 9.63 -11.79 12.44
N LYS A 100 9.44 -12.99 11.89
CA LYS A 100 9.25 -13.17 10.43
C LYS A 100 8.04 -12.38 9.91
N LEU A 101 6.96 -12.29 10.69
CA LEU A 101 5.80 -11.48 10.33
C LEU A 101 6.15 -9.98 10.33
N SER A 102 6.94 -9.52 11.32
CA SER A 102 7.47 -8.16 11.33
C SER A 102 8.35 -7.89 10.12
N ASP A 103 9.30 -8.78 9.82
CA ASP A 103 10.19 -8.66 8.67
C ASP A 103 9.40 -8.63 7.35
N TYR A 104 8.41 -9.52 7.20
CA TYR A 104 7.48 -9.51 6.06
C TYR A 104 6.84 -8.13 5.86
N TRP A 105 6.28 -7.55 6.93
CA TRP A 105 5.62 -6.26 6.87
C TRP A 105 6.59 -5.12 6.56
N GLN A 106 7.78 -5.11 7.20
CA GLN A 106 8.82 -4.10 6.98
C GLN A 106 9.32 -4.11 5.53
N ILE A 107 9.61 -5.30 5.00
CA ILE A 107 10.08 -5.45 3.61
C ILE A 107 8.96 -5.06 2.64
N GLY A 108 7.74 -5.55 2.85
CA GLY A 108 6.58 -5.23 2.03
C GLY A 108 6.30 -3.72 1.98
N THR A 109 6.37 -3.05 3.13
CA THR A 109 6.19 -1.59 3.23
C THR A 109 7.31 -0.83 2.51
N ALA A 110 8.58 -1.27 2.65
CA ALA A 110 9.71 -0.67 1.94
C ALA A 110 9.56 -0.81 0.41
N VAL A 111 9.22 -2.01 -0.08
CA VAL A 111 8.98 -2.29 -1.51
C VAL A 111 7.79 -1.48 -2.05
N PHE A 112 6.74 -1.29 -1.25
CA PHE A 112 5.61 -0.42 -1.61
C PHE A 112 6.01 1.06 -1.65
N ALA A 113 6.86 1.50 -0.73
CA ALA A 113 7.31 2.89 -0.68
C ALA A 113 8.30 3.25 -1.80
N ASP A 114 9.19 2.33 -2.15
CA ASP A 114 10.23 2.53 -3.18
C ASP A 114 10.21 1.41 -4.23
N ALA A 115 9.66 1.71 -5.42
CA ALA A 115 9.55 0.76 -6.52
C ALA A 115 10.92 0.21 -7.02
N ARG A 116 12.05 0.88 -6.72
CA ARG A 116 13.39 0.40 -7.05
C ARG A 116 13.79 -0.86 -6.30
N LEU A 117 13.18 -1.12 -5.14
CA LEU A 117 13.38 -2.33 -4.36
C LEU A 117 12.68 -3.56 -4.95
N LYS A 118 11.77 -3.36 -5.91
CA LYS A 118 10.98 -4.43 -6.53
C LYS A 118 11.78 -5.12 -7.63
N GLY A 119 12.16 -6.38 -7.41
CA GLY A 119 12.72 -7.27 -8.41
C GLY A 119 11.70 -8.25 -8.99
N GLU A 120 12.10 -9.03 -9.98
CA GLU A 120 11.22 -10.00 -10.66
C GLU A 120 10.57 -11.02 -9.71
N ARG A 121 11.32 -11.50 -8.72
CA ARG A 121 10.88 -12.53 -7.76
C ARG A 121 10.35 -11.98 -6.44
N THR A 122 10.42 -10.67 -6.22
CA THR A 122 10.10 -10.07 -4.91
C THR A 122 8.67 -10.38 -4.45
N GLN A 123 7.69 -10.28 -5.35
CA GLN A 123 6.29 -10.54 -5.00
C GLN A 123 6.04 -12.03 -4.72
N GLU A 124 6.68 -12.93 -5.45
CA GLU A 124 6.60 -14.37 -5.20
C GLU A 124 7.23 -14.76 -3.86
N GLN A 125 8.38 -14.15 -3.50
CA GLN A 125 9.02 -14.39 -2.21
C GLN A 125 8.17 -13.84 -1.05
N LEU A 126 7.57 -12.65 -1.20
CA LEU A 126 6.62 -12.11 -0.22
C LEU A 126 5.40 -13.03 -0.07
N ALA A 127 4.83 -13.54 -1.16
CA ALA A 127 3.72 -14.48 -1.11
C ALA A 127 4.10 -15.81 -0.44
N ALA A 128 5.31 -16.31 -0.72
CA ALA A 128 5.82 -17.52 -0.07
C ALA A 128 6.00 -17.35 1.43
N LEU A 129 6.57 -16.20 1.86
CA LEU A 129 6.74 -15.86 3.26
C LEU A 129 5.38 -15.69 3.96
N TYR A 130 4.44 -14.97 3.32
CA TYR A 130 3.09 -14.81 3.85
C TYR A 130 2.37 -16.15 4.02
N ARG A 131 2.44 -17.02 3.02
CA ARG A 131 1.86 -18.37 3.10
C ARG A 131 2.48 -19.20 4.21
N MET A 132 3.80 -19.19 4.36
CA MET A 132 4.51 -19.88 5.44
C MET A 132 4.06 -19.39 6.83
N LEU A 133 3.87 -18.06 6.98
CA LEU A 133 3.37 -17.47 8.22
C LEU A 133 1.92 -17.87 8.50
N PHE A 134 1.05 -17.82 7.50
CA PHE A 134 -0.34 -18.27 7.63
C PHE A 134 -0.41 -19.74 8.09
N ASP A 135 0.38 -20.63 7.49
CA ASP A 135 0.43 -22.04 7.87
C ASP A 135 0.96 -22.21 9.32
N ALA A 136 1.94 -21.40 9.75
CA ALA A 136 2.45 -21.43 11.13
C ALA A 136 1.38 -21.00 12.15
N PHE A 137 0.66 -19.90 11.91
CA PHE A 137 -0.42 -19.44 12.78
C PHE A 137 -1.61 -20.42 12.79
N CYS A 138 -1.96 -21.01 11.66
CA CYS A 138 -2.93 -22.11 11.62
C CYS A 138 -2.47 -23.29 12.48
N GLY A 139 -1.20 -23.68 12.40
CA GLY A 139 -0.60 -24.72 13.22
C GLY A 139 -0.67 -24.41 14.73
N ALA A 140 -0.33 -23.19 15.13
CA ALA A 140 -0.41 -22.74 16.51
C ALA A 140 -1.84 -22.78 17.09
N LEU A 141 -2.85 -22.52 16.24
CA LEU A 141 -4.28 -22.58 16.59
C LEU A 141 -4.90 -23.97 16.39
N GLY A 142 -4.14 -24.98 15.93
CA GLY A 142 -4.62 -26.33 15.68
C GLY A 142 -5.58 -26.44 14.48
N ILE A 143 -5.57 -25.46 13.56
CA ILE A 143 -6.40 -25.42 12.35
C ILE A 143 -5.70 -26.26 11.26
N ARG A 144 -6.38 -27.29 10.76
CA ARG A 144 -5.80 -28.23 9.77
C ARG A 144 -6.39 -28.12 8.37
N GLY A 145 -7.43 -27.32 8.20
CA GLY A 145 -8.13 -27.13 6.92
C GLY A 145 -9.38 -26.30 7.10
N ARG A 146 -10.02 -25.91 5.99
CA ARG A 146 -11.27 -25.16 6.01
C ARG A 146 -12.37 -25.98 6.66
N ASN A 147 -13.06 -25.36 7.63
CA ASN A 147 -14.16 -25.93 8.38
C ASN A 147 -15.30 -24.91 8.45
N TYR A 148 -15.93 -24.70 7.32
CA TYR A 148 -16.95 -23.68 7.14
C TYR A 148 -18.21 -23.97 7.96
N VAL A 149 -18.79 -22.90 8.52
CA VAL A 149 -20.18 -22.92 8.96
C VAL A 149 -21.04 -23.38 7.76
N PRO A 150 -21.93 -24.38 7.94
CA PRO A 150 -22.78 -24.86 6.86
C PRO A 150 -23.54 -23.72 6.16
N ALA A 151 -23.67 -23.79 4.83
CA ALA A 151 -24.25 -22.69 4.05
C ALA A 151 -25.68 -22.36 4.48
N GLU A 152 -26.45 -23.39 4.81
CA GLU A 152 -27.83 -23.29 5.28
C GLU A 152 -27.97 -22.65 6.68
N GLU A 153 -26.90 -22.63 7.45
CA GLU A 153 -26.87 -22.00 8.76
C GLU A 153 -26.41 -20.53 8.70
N ARG A 154 -25.81 -20.11 7.59
CA ARG A 154 -25.28 -18.74 7.46
C ARG A 154 -26.41 -17.72 7.27
N ASP A 155 -26.31 -16.55 7.93
CA ASP A 155 -27.17 -15.39 7.64
C ASP A 155 -26.79 -14.82 6.26
N GLY A 156 -27.57 -15.12 5.25
CA GLY A 156 -27.35 -14.68 3.87
C GLY A 156 -27.28 -13.17 3.67
N ASN A 157 -27.68 -12.38 4.67
CA ASN A 157 -27.62 -10.93 4.66
C ASN A 157 -26.47 -10.33 5.47
N LEU A 158 -25.77 -11.12 6.30
CA LEU A 158 -24.70 -10.64 7.15
C LEU A 158 -23.35 -10.82 6.48
N VAL A 159 -22.56 -9.75 6.40
CA VAL A 159 -21.18 -9.74 5.91
C VAL A 159 -20.27 -9.17 6.98
N PHE A 160 -19.19 -9.87 7.27
CA PHE A 160 -18.10 -9.32 8.07
C PHE A 160 -17.07 -8.69 7.11
N VAL A 161 -16.71 -7.44 7.36
CA VAL A 161 -15.68 -6.72 6.61
C VAL A 161 -14.49 -6.52 7.53
N MET A 162 -13.38 -7.19 7.21
CA MET A 162 -12.15 -7.12 7.99
C MET A 162 -11.11 -6.27 7.27
N THR A 163 -10.24 -5.64 8.03
CA THR A 163 -9.11 -4.85 7.53
C THR A 163 -8.04 -4.75 8.61
N SER A 164 -6.79 -4.66 8.18
CA SER A 164 -5.66 -4.56 9.11
C SER A 164 -5.44 -3.15 9.70
N GLN A 165 -6.10 -2.11 9.15
CA GLN A 165 -5.90 -0.73 9.63
C GLN A 165 -7.07 0.21 9.35
N VAL A 166 -7.48 0.98 10.36
CA VAL A 166 -8.41 2.10 10.25
C VAL A 166 -7.78 3.35 10.87
N LEU A 167 -7.54 4.40 10.07
CA LEU A 167 -6.89 5.66 10.49
C LEU A 167 -7.76 6.90 10.22
N GLY A 168 -9.08 6.75 10.34
CA GLY A 168 -10.04 7.84 10.13
C GLY A 168 -10.40 8.07 8.65
N GLN A 169 -11.42 8.89 8.44
CA GLN A 169 -12.06 9.06 7.13
C GLN A 169 -11.23 9.84 6.09
N ASN A 170 -10.08 10.42 6.47
CA ASN A 170 -9.16 11.06 5.53
C ASN A 170 -8.10 10.10 4.98
N HIS A 171 -7.92 8.94 5.59
CA HIS A 171 -6.99 7.92 5.16
C HIS A 171 -7.53 7.14 3.95
N ALA A 172 -6.76 7.04 2.88
CA ALA A 172 -7.24 6.46 1.61
C ALA A 172 -7.73 4.99 1.75
N PRO A 173 -7.01 4.07 2.42
CA PRO A 173 -7.51 2.72 2.67
C PRO A 173 -8.81 2.70 3.48
N THR A 174 -8.94 3.54 4.52
CA THR A 174 -10.17 3.66 5.31
C THR A 174 -11.34 4.19 4.47
N LYS A 175 -11.10 5.16 3.57
CA LYS A 175 -12.14 5.62 2.60
C LYS A 175 -12.59 4.47 1.70
N THR A 176 -11.64 3.67 1.21
CA THR A 176 -11.94 2.50 0.38
C THR A 176 -12.80 1.49 1.14
N LEU A 177 -12.41 1.13 2.36
CA LEU A 177 -13.18 0.26 3.25
C LEU A 177 -14.64 0.75 3.38
N LEU A 178 -14.82 1.99 3.79
CA LEU A 178 -16.14 2.57 4.05
C LEU A 178 -17.00 2.67 2.78
N ASP A 179 -16.41 2.95 1.62
CA ASP A 179 -17.09 2.93 0.33
C ASP A 179 -17.61 1.51 0.00
N ARG A 180 -16.78 0.48 0.20
CA ARG A 180 -17.21 -0.92 -0.01
C ARG A 180 -18.33 -1.32 0.94
N CYS A 181 -18.25 -0.94 2.20
CA CYS A 181 -19.31 -1.14 3.19
C CYS A 181 -20.62 -0.44 2.77
N LEU A 182 -20.51 0.78 2.22
CA LEU A 182 -21.66 1.53 1.72
C LEU A 182 -22.33 0.82 0.54
N VAL A 183 -21.54 0.28 -0.41
CA VAL A 183 -22.08 -0.50 -1.54
C VAL A 183 -22.77 -1.75 -1.04
N LEU A 184 -22.17 -2.51 -0.13
CA LEU A 184 -22.78 -3.71 0.47
C LEU A 184 -24.12 -3.38 1.12
N LYS A 185 -24.17 -2.32 1.92
CA LYS A 185 -25.39 -1.96 2.66
C LYS A 185 -26.48 -1.37 1.78
N LYS A 186 -26.16 -0.32 0.97
CA LYS A 186 -27.17 0.42 0.20
C LYS A 186 -27.64 -0.29 -1.06
N TYR A 187 -26.74 -1.02 -1.73
CA TYR A 187 -27.06 -1.58 -3.04
C TYR A 187 -27.26 -3.09 -3.04
N LEU A 188 -26.55 -3.80 -2.14
CA LEU A 188 -26.70 -5.25 -2.01
C LEU A 188 -27.56 -5.66 -0.79
N GLY A 189 -28.05 -4.69 0.00
CA GLY A 189 -28.98 -4.93 1.12
C GLY A 189 -28.37 -5.70 2.29
N LYS A 190 -27.05 -5.69 2.44
CA LYS A 190 -26.35 -6.44 3.47
C LYS A 190 -26.36 -5.72 4.83
N LYS A 191 -26.37 -6.49 5.90
CA LYS A 191 -25.92 -6.07 7.23
C LYS A 191 -24.41 -6.18 7.26
N VAL A 192 -23.71 -5.11 7.62
CA VAL A 192 -22.25 -5.04 7.60
C VAL A 192 -21.73 -4.84 9.01
N VAL A 193 -20.77 -5.68 9.39
CA VAL A 193 -19.97 -5.55 10.61
C VAL A 193 -18.53 -5.30 10.19
N ILE A 194 -17.95 -4.19 10.61
CA ILE A 194 -16.57 -3.83 10.33
C ILE A 194 -15.69 -4.27 11.49
N ILE A 195 -14.63 -5.00 11.20
CA ILE A 195 -13.63 -5.44 12.17
C ILE A 195 -12.26 -4.92 11.74
N ASN A 196 -11.71 -3.97 12.50
CA ASN A 196 -10.31 -3.59 12.36
C ASN A 196 -9.47 -4.53 13.22
N THR A 197 -8.75 -5.44 12.57
CA THR A 197 -7.90 -6.44 13.24
C THR A 197 -6.65 -5.82 13.85
N ALA A 198 -6.27 -4.60 13.44
CA ALA A 198 -5.04 -3.91 13.84
C ALA A 198 -3.77 -4.77 13.65
N MET A 199 -3.79 -5.67 12.66
CA MET A 199 -2.69 -6.61 12.34
C MET A 199 -1.44 -5.92 11.81
N GLN A 200 -1.51 -4.64 11.47
CA GLN A 200 -0.30 -3.87 11.16
C GLN A 200 0.52 -3.75 12.43
N ILE A 201 1.65 -4.38 12.41
CA ILE A 201 2.43 -4.75 13.57
C ILE A 201 2.88 -3.55 14.36
N SER A 202 2.48 -3.50 15.63
CA SER A 202 2.86 -2.49 16.61
C SER A 202 4.24 -2.76 17.25
N GLY A 203 5.17 -3.39 16.52
CA GLY A 203 6.48 -3.78 17.03
C GLY A 203 6.49 -5.03 17.93
N LYS A 204 5.33 -5.67 18.19
CA LYS A 204 5.28 -6.90 18.99
C LYS A 204 6.07 -8.02 18.31
N GLY A 205 7.09 -8.54 19.00
CA GLY A 205 7.95 -9.59 18.49
C GLY A 205 8.86 -9.16 17.33
N ALA A 206 8.98 -7.85 17.05
CA ALA A 206 9.89 -7.36 16.03
C ALA A 206 11.34 -7.74 16.37
N GLY A 207 12.02 -8.33 15.41
CA GLY A 207 13.47 -8.54 15.45
C GLY A 207 14.24 -7.27 15.09
N PRO A 208 15.56 -7.31 15.14
CA PRO A 208 16.39 -6.24 14.63
C PRO A 208 16.15 -6.00 13.13
N PHE A 209 15.78 -4.78 12.78
CA PHE A 209 15.58 -4.34 11.41
C PHE A 209 15.95 -2.86 11.32
N TYR A 210 16.67 -2.46 10.28
CA TYR A 210 17.11 -1.08 10.13
C TYR A 210 15.96 -0.15 9.72
N ASP A 211 15.83 0.98 10.42
CA ASP A 211 14.85 2.04 10.15
C ASP A 211 13.42 1.48 10.14
N LEU A 212 13.02 0.90 11.27
CA LEU A 212 11.70 0.32 11.46
C LEU A 212 10.59 1.33 11.14
N CYS A 213 9.67 0.93 10.26
CA CYS A 213 8.46 1.67 10.00
C CYS A 213 7.40 1.28 11.03
N GLU A 214 6.80 2.26 11.69
CA GLU A 214 5.69 2.04 12.62
C GLU A 214 4.36 2.13 11.89
N ALA A 215 3.45 1.20 12.18
CA ALA A 215 2.08 1.26 11.71
C ALA A 215 1.25 2.24 12.55
N GLY A 216 0.35 2.96 11.89
CA GLY A 216 -0.59 3.84 12.58
C GLY A 216 -1.67 3.06 13.32
N TYR A 217 -2.01 3.50 14.52
CA TYR A 217 -3.08 2.99 15.34
C TYR A 217 -3.79 4.11 16.07
N LEU A 218 -5.13 4.08 16.13
CA LEU A 218 -5.97 5.07 16.80
C LEU A 218 -6.65 4.43 18.01
N PRO A 219 -6.10 4.59 19.25
CA PRO A 219 -6.64 3.95 20.45
C PRO A 219 -8.09 4.33 20.75
N GLU A 220 -8.52 5.53 20.37
CA GLU A 220 -9.88 6.03 20.57
C GLU A 220 -10.94 5.18 19.85
N LEU A 221 -10.57 4.50 18.76
CA LEU A 221 -11.49 3.62 18.02
C LEU A 221 -11.84 2.34 18.79
N CYS A 222 -11.06 1.94 19.79
CA CYS A 222 -11.37 0.77 20.64
C CYS A 222 -12.66 0.94 21.46
N ASN A 223 -13.09 2.17 21.68
CA ASN A 223 -14.29 2.48 22.46
C ASN A 223 -15.53 2.69 21.57
N LEU A 224 -15.40 2.54 20.26
CA LEU A 224 -16.50 2.68 19.32
C LEU A 224 -17.14 1.32 19.07
N ASP A 225 -18.46 1.28 19.10
CA ASP A 225 -19.28 0.14 18.68
C ASP A 225 -19.90 0.36 17.27
N HIS A 226 -19.77 1.57 16.73
CA HIS A 226 -20.25 1.91 15.40
C HIS A 226 -19.42 3.04 14.74
N ILE A 227 -19.45 3.06 13.41
CA ILE A 227 -18.90 4.14 12.58
C ILE A 227 -20.01 4.67 11.68
N GLU A 228 -20.10 5.99 11.55
CA GLU A 228 -20.99 6.65 10.58
C GLU A 228 -20.21 7.08 9.33
N PHE A 229 -20.78 6.80 8.15
CA PHE A 229 -20.24 7.24 6.87
C PHE A 229 -21.36 7.54 5.89
N GLN A 230 -21.40 8.74 5.33
CA GLN A 230 -22.42 9.21 4.35
C GLN A 230 -23.87 8.91 4.79
N GLY A 231 -24.18 9.13 6.07
CA GLY A 231 -25.51 8.94 6.64
C GLY A 231 -25.90 7.47 6.93
N GLU A 232 -24.97 6.54 6.76
CA GLU A 232 -25.13 5.15 7.16
C GLU A 232 -24.29 4.81 8.39
N VAL A 233 -24.87 4.00 9.27
CA VAL A 233 -24.22 3.53 10.50
C VAL A 233 -23.82 2.08 10.33
N PHE A 234 -22.57 1.74 10.65
CA PHE A 234 -22.01 0.39 10.59
C PHE A 234 -21.58 -0.05 12.00
N GLU A 235 -21.92 -1.27 12.38
CA GLU A 235 -21.35 -1.91 13.57
C GLU A 235 -19.83 -2.01 13.38
N PHE A 236 -19.07 -1.67 14.44
CA PHE A 236 -17.62 -1.57 14.36
C PHE A 236 -16.95 -2.19 15.59
N HIS A 237 -15.89 -2.93 15.36
CA HIS A 237 -15.02 -3.49 16.38
C HIS A 237 -13.55 -3.25 16.01
N GLN A 238 -12.74 -2.80 16.97
CA GLN A 238 -11.30 -2.70 16.80
C GLN A 238 -10.58 -3.57 17.81
N CYS A 239 -9.65 -4.42 17.32
CA CYS A 239 -8.75 -5.17 18.18
C CYS A 239 -7.76 -4.25 18.89
N ALA A 240 -7.22 -4.71 20.00
CA ALA A 240 -6.18 -4.00 20.75
C ALA A 240 -4.87 -3.92 19.94
N ASN A 241 -3.99 -2.99 20.32
CA ASN A 241 -2.70 -2.80 19.67
C ASN A 241 -1.64 -3.81 20.14
N ASP A 242 -2.02 -5.07 20.26
CA ASP A 242 -1.14 -6.20 20.61
C ASP A 242 -1.23 -7.35 19.60
N MET A 243 -1.90 -7.10 18.47
CA MET A 243 -1.96 -8.07 17.38
C MET A 243 -0.58 -8.25 16.70
N PRO A 244 -0.28 -9.48 16.26
CA PRO A 244 -1.07 -10.70 16.34
C PRO A 244 -1.19 -11.25 17.77
N ASN A 245 -2.41 -11.61 18.16
CA ASN A 245 -2.74 -12.20 19.47
C ASN A 245 -3.64 -13.43 19.25
N LEU A 246 -3.15 -14.61 19.64
CA LEU A 246 -3.86 -15.88 19.38
C LEU A 246 -5.22 -15.95 20.10
N ASP A 247 -5.33 -15.43 21.33
CA ASP A 247 -6.59 -15.44 22.08
C ASP A 247 -7.64 -14.56 21.38
N THR A 248 -7.23 -13.38 20.89
CA THR A 248 -8.12 -12.49 20.12
C THR A 248 -8.54 -13.14 18.80
N MET A 249 -7.64 -13.83 18.10
CA MET A 249 -7.99 -14.59 16.89
C MET A 249 -9.03 -15.68 17.19
N VAL A 250 -8.88 -16.42 18.30
CA VAL A 250 -9.88 -17.41 18.72
C VAL A 250 -11.22 -16.76 19.01
N GLN A 251 -11.26 -15.60 19.66
CA GLN A 251 -12.51 -14.86 19.94
C GLN A 251 -13.19 -14.41 18.64
N LEU A 252 -12.43 -13.96 17.64
CA LEU A 252 -12.99 -13.58 16.33
C LEU A 252 -13.53 -14.80 15.57
N VAL A 253 -12.84 -15.94 15.60
CA VAL A 253 -13.35 -17.20 15.04
C VAL A 253 -14.64 -17.62 15.75
N GLN A 254 -14.71 -17.48 17.09
CA GLN A 254 -15.93 -17.77 17.84
C GLN A 254 -17.08 -16.83 17.43
N MET A 255 -16.82 -15.53 17.28
CA MET A 255 -17.80 -14.56 16.78
C MET A 255 -18.35 -14.96 15.40
N ILE A 256 -17.52 -15.44 14.48
CA ILE A 256 -17.96 -15.94 13.18
C ILE A 256 -18.87 -17.16 13.33
N ARG A 257 -18.50 -18.11 14.17
CA ARG A 257 -19.32 -19.32 14.42
C ARG A 257 -20.67 -19.01 15.07
N GLU A 258 -20.73 -17.98 15.91
CA GLU A 258 -21.97 -17.56 16.59
C GLU A 258 -22.86 -16.73 15.66
N ARG A 259 -22.27 -15.78 14.92
CA ARG A 259 -23.02 -14.84 14.07
C ARG A 259 -23.25 -15.35 12.64
N LYS A 260 -22.48 -16.33 12.20
CA LYS A 260 -22.64 -17.07 10.94
C LYS A 260 -22.80 -16.15 9.72
N PRO A 261 -21.86 -15.25 9.41
CA PRO A 261 -21.96 -14.39 8.21
C PRO A 261 -21.98 -15.23 6.93
N CYS A 262 -22.57 -14.69 5.88
CA CYS A 262 -22.58 -15.38 4.58
C CYS A 262 -21.19 -15.50 3.95
N TYR A 263 -20.37 -14.50 4.15
CA TYR A 263 -18.93 -14.49 3.81
C TYR A 263 -18.21 -13.40 4.61
N LEU A 264 -16.88 -13.45 4.57
CA LEU A 264 -15.96 -12.45 5.05
C LEU A 264 -15.39 -11.69 3.86
N LEU A 265 -15.29 -10.36 3.95
CA LEU A 265 -14.63 -9.50 3.00
C LEU A 265 -13.38 -8.91 3.66
N ASP A 266 -12.19 -9.34 3.23
CA ASP A 266 -10.92 -8.74 3.65
C ASP A 266 -10.55 -7.58 2.73
N ILE A 267 -10.41 -6.37 3.30
CA ILE A 267 -10.03 -5.16 2.57
C ILE A 267 -8.58 -4.79 2.89
N GLY A 268 -7.71 -5.05 1.92
CA GLY A 268 -6.29 -4.71 1.98
C GLY A 268 -5.36 -5.90 1.79
N GLY A 269 -5.72 -7.05 2.33
CA GLY A 269 -4.82 -8.20 2.44
C GLY A 269 -3.74 -7.99 3.51
N SER A 270 -2.78 -8.91 3.56
CA SER A 270 -1.73 -8.95 4.59
C SER A 270 -2.30 -9.03 6.01
N ASP A 271 -3.46 -9.67 6.16
CA ASP A 271 -4.20 -9.82 7.40
C ASP A 271 -4.38 -11.31 7.75
N ILE A 272 -3.38 -11.90 8.40
CA ILE A 272 -3.42 -13.31 8.82
C ILE A 272 -4.64 -13.60 9.69
N CYS A 273 -5.12 -12.63 10.47
CA CYS A 273 -6.31 -12.81 11.31
C CYS A 273 -7.57 -12.95 10.44
N ALA A 274 -7.70 -12.18 9.37
CA ALA A 274 -8.79 -12.32 8.41
C ALA A 274 -8.72 -13.70 7.72
N ASP A 275 -7.54 -14.10 7.21
CA ASP A 275 -7.33 -15.40 6.57
C ASP A 275 -7.64 -16.58 7.52
N ILE A 276 -7.30 -16.48 8.81
CA ILE A 276 -7.66 -17.49 9.82
C ILE A 276 -9.18 -17.54 9.99
N CYS A 277 -9.85 -16.41 10.05
CA CYS A 277 -11.31 -16.33 10.07
C CYS A 277 -11.93 -16.92 8.78
N GLY A 278 -11.27 -16.71 7.65
CA GLY A 278 -11.59 -17.29 6.34
C GLY A 278 -11.49 -18.82 6.27
N MET A 279 -10.93 -19.47 7.29
CA MET A 279 -10.99 -20.93 7.42
C MET A 279 -12.36 -21.45 7.89
N PHE A 280 -13.25 -20.55 8.37
CA PHE A 280 -14.55 -20.92 8.93
C PHE A 280 -15.76 -20.35 8.18
N VAL A 281 -15.53 -19.48 7.22
CA VAL A 281 -16.51 -18.89 6.30
C VAL A 281 -15.81 -18.52 5.00
N PRO A 282 -16.48 -18.56 3.81
CA PRO A 282 -15.85 -18.11 2.58
C PRO A 282 -15.31 -16.69 2.70
N GLU A 283 -14.11 -16.46 2.24
CA GLU A 283 -13.43 -15.18 2.28
C GLU A 283 -13.20 -14.64 0.87
N ILE A 284 -13.50 -13.36 0.70
CA ILE A 284 -13.20 -12.58 -0.51
C ILE A 284 -12.19 -11.51 -0.13
N THR A 285 -11.02 -11.51 -0.76
CA THR A 285 -10.01 -10.47 -0.53
C THR A 285 -10.03 -9.43 -1.64
N VAL A 286 -9.94 -8.17 -1.25
CA VAL A 286 -9.94 -6.99 -2.14
C VAL A 286 -8.77 -6.10 -1.80
N GLY A 287 -7.88 -5.84 -2.76
CA GLY A 287 -6.75 -4.93 -2.56
C GLY A 287 -7.19 -3.46 -2.35
N THR A 288 -6.30 -2.68 -1.74
CA THR A 288 -6.43 -1.22 -1.60
C THR A 288 -5.51 -0.46 -2.56
N VAL A 289 -4.79 -1.18 -3.41
CA VAL A 289 -3.87 -0.65 -4.44
C VAL A 289 -4.12 -1.33 -5.78
N PHE A 290 -3.76 -0.67 -6.87
CA PHE A 290 -3.86 -1.25 -8.22
C PHE A 290 -2.65 -2.11 -8.61
N SER A 291 -1.51 -1.79 -8.06
CA SER A 291 -0.21 -2.21 -8.58
C SER A 291 0.28 -3.55 -8.06
N ALA A 292 -0.49 -4.22 -7.18
CA ALA A 292 -0.11 -5.50 -6.60
C ALA A 292 -1.34 -6.33 -6.22
N VAL A 293 -1.20 -7.65 -6.29
CA VAL A 293 -2.14 -8.61 -5.71
C VAL A 293 -2.17 -8.43 -4.18
N ALA A 294 -3.35 -8.42 -3.59
CA ALA A 294 -3.48 -8.45 -2.14
C ALA A 294 -2.98 -9.79 -1.59
N MET A 295 -2.04 -9.75 -0.65
CA MET A 295 -1.50 -10.96 -0.03
C MET A 295 -2.55 -11.53 0.93
N SER A 296 -3.16 -12.65 0.56
CA SER A 296 -4.15 -13.36 1.37
C SER A 296 -4.23 -14.82 0.92
N CYS A 297 -4.43 -15.71 1.88
CA CYS A 297 -4.74 -17.12 1.67
C CYS A 297 -6.26 -17.38 1.62
N GLY A 298 -7.07 -16.34 1.53
CA GLY A 298 -8.52 -16.39 1.36
C GLY A 298 -8.94 -17.12 0.09
N GLU A 299 -10.18 -17.57 0.05
CA GLU A 299 -10.66 -18.44 -1.03
C GLU A 299 -10.85 -17.71 -2.35
N TYR A 300 -11.33 -16.46 -2.30
CA TYR A 300 -11.65 -15.64 -3.46
C TYR A 300 -10.84 -14.36 -3.49
N GLN A 301 -10.41 -13.95 -4.68
CA GLN A 301 -9.69 -12.69 -4.91
C GLN A 301 -10.47 -11.79 -5.88
N LEU A 302 -10.61 -10.52 -5.54
CA LEU A 302 -11.14 -9.49 -6.42
C LEU A 302 -10.01 -8.55 -6.85
N LEU A 303 -9.63 -8.61 -8.12
CA LEU A 303 -8.51 -7.85 -8.70
C LEU A 303 -8.99 -6.66 -9.53
N ASP A 304 -8.12 -5.65 -9.72
CA ASP A 304 -8.33 -4.59 -10.70
C ASP A 304 -8.04 -5.11 -12.10
N GLY A 305 -9.07 -5.59 -12.78
CA GLY A 305 -8.94 -6.20 -14.10
C GLY A 305 -8.49 -7.68 -14.05
N LYS A 306 -8.05 -8.17 -15.20
CA LYS A 306 -7.55 -9.55 -15.31
C LYS A 306 -6.14 -9.66 -14.72
N PRO A 307 -5.81 -10.80 -14.07
CA PRO A 307 -4.44 -11.00 -13.57
C PRO A 307 -3.42 -10.92 -14.71
N GLY A 308 -2.35 -10.20 -14.47
CA GLY A 308 -1.19 -10.15 -15.36
C GLY A 308 -0.30 -11.38 -15.21
N ASN A 309 0.70 -11.53 -16.09
CA ASN A 309 1.64 -12.66 -16.04
C ASN A 309 2.42 -12.71 -14.71
N GLY A 310 2.69 -11.57 -14.08
CA GLY A 310 3.37 -11.50 -12.78
C GLY A 310 2.47 -11.81 -11.59
N ASP A 311 1.14 -11.73 -11.74
CA ASP A 311 0.19 -11.98 -10.66
C ASP A 311 -0.08 -13.47 -10.45
N LEU A 312 -0.07 -14.25 -11.54
CA LEU A 312 -0.40 -15.68 -11.49
C LEU A 312 0.52 -16.49 -10.56
N PRO A 313 1.87 -16.35 -10.61
CA PRO A 313 2.75 -17.05 -9.68
C PRO A 313 2.52 -16.64 -8.20
N VAL A 314 2.17 -15.37 -7.96
CA VAL A 314 1.84 -14.88 -6.62
C VAL A 314 0.57 -15.54 -6.09
N LEU A 315 -0.49 -15.57 -6.90
CA LEU A 315 -1.77 -16.20 -6.55
C LEU A 315 -1.62 -17.70 -6.32
N GLU A 316 -0.82 -18.38 -7.14
CA GLU A 316 -0.50 -19.79 -6.97
C GLU A 316 0.21 -20.05 -5.62
N ARG A 317 1.19 -19.21 -5.26
CA ARG A 317 1.88 -19.30 -3.97
C ARG A 317 0.94 -19.12 -2.77
N LEU A 318 -0.05 -18.25 -2.91
CA LEU A 318 -1.09 -18.02 -1.90
C LEU A 318 -2.14 -19.14 -1.86
N GLY A 319 -2.18 -20.01 -2.87
CA GLY A 319 -3.12 -21.12 -2.97
C GLY A 319 -4.50 -20.68 -3.48
N VAL A 320 -4.55 -19.64 -4.30
CA VAL A 320 -5.79 -19.12 -4.91
C VAL A 320 -5.97 -19.74 -6.30
N ASP A 321 -7.04 -20.48 -6.49
CA ASP A 321 -7.41 -21.07 -7.78
C ASP A 321 -7.89 -20.00 -8.77
N ALA A 322 -7.53 -20.15 -10.06
CA ALA A 322 -7.92 -19.20 -11.11
C ALA A 322 -9.44 -19.01 -11.23
N GLU A 323 -10.23 -20.06 -10.93
CA GLU A 323 -11.69 -20.02 -10.94
C GLU A 323 -12.29 -19.15 -9.81
N LYS A 324 -11.51 -18.90 -8.76
CA LYS A 324 -11.87 -18.10 -7.59
C LYS A 324 -11.50 -16.62 -7.75
N ILE A 325 -10.93 -16.25 -8.90
CA ILE A 325 -10.57 -14.86 -9.19
C ILE A 325 -11.73 -14.18 -9.91
N ALA A 326 -12.08 -12.99 -9.45
CA ALA A 326 -12.97 -12.06 -10.13
C ALA A 326 -12.24 -10.76 -10.44
N ALA A 327 -12.74 -10.04 -11.44
CA ALA A 327 -12.19 -8.76 -11.86
C ALA A 327 -13.22 -7.65 -11.70
N ALA A 328 -12.81 -6.54 -11.10
CA ALA A 328 -13.55 -5.30 -11.05
C ALA A 328 -12.57 -4.14 -11.16
N ARG A 329 -12.99 -3.02 -11.76
CA ARG A 329 -12.19 -1.81 -11.72
C ARG A 329 -12.13 -1.28 -10.30
N PHE A 330 -10.95 -0.92 -9.84
CA PHE A 330 -10.80 -0.22 -8.57
C PHE A 330 -11.45 1.16 -8.64
N THR A 331 -12.15 1.53 -7.59
CA THR A 331 -12.91 2.79 -7.53
C THR A 331 -12.60 3.55 -6.25
N PHE A 332 -12.82 4.84 -6.28
CA PHE A 332 -12.57 5.78 -5.19
C PHE A 332 -13.86 6.44 -4.73
N VAL A 333 -13.82 6.95 -3.50
CA VAL A 333 -14.83 7.87 -2.97
C VAL A 333 -14.14 9.15 -2.53
N PHE A 334 -14.73 10.29 -2.83
CA PHE A 334 -14.21 11.59 -2.42
C PHE A 334 -15.07 12.21 -1.34
N LYS A 335 -14.47 13.07 -0.52
CA LYS A 335 -15.22 14.04 0.25
C LYS A 335 -15.90 15.02 -0.71
N PRO A 336 -17.14 15.46 -0.44
CA PRO A 336 -17.71 16.57 -1.18
C PRO A 336 -16.79 17.79 -1.10
N GLN A 337 -16.70 18.54 -2.20
CA GLN A 337 -16.01 19.82 -2.21
C GLN A 337 -16.81 20.82 -1.35
N GLU A 338 -16.13 21.40 -0.35
CA GLU A 338 -16.74 22.35 0.59
C GLU A 338 -16.37 23.80 0.28
N HIS A 339 -15.21 24.01 -0.36
CA HIS A 339 -14.65 25.32 -0.64
C HIS A 339 -14.51 25.59 -2.14
N HIS A 340 -14.44 26.86 -2.48
CA HIS A 340 -14.13 27.35 -3.82
C HIS A 340 -13.01 28.39 -3.70
N TYR A 341 -11.75 27.90 -3.76
CA TYR A 341 -10.60 28.78 -3.68
C TYR A 341 -10.34 29.49 -5.01
N THR A 342 -9.88 30.72 -4.92
CA THR A 342 -9.21 31.41 -6.03
C THR A 342 -7.70 31.10 -5.99
N ARG A 343 -7.02 31.21 -7.12
CA ARG A 343 -5.56 31.09 -7.17
C ARG A 343 -4.86 32.06 -6.22
N GLN A 344 -5.38 33.28 -6.11
CA GLN A 344 -4.84 34.32 -5.24
C GLN A 344 -4.88 33.93 -3.75
N GLU A 345 -5.97 33.35 -3.27
CA GLU A 345 -6.10 32.86 -1.87
C GLU A 345 -5.08 31.79 -1.54
N LEU A 346 -4.70 30.94 -2.51
CA LEU A 346 -3.68 29.91 -2.37
C LEU A 346 -2.25 30.42 -2.65
N GLY A 347 -2.10 31.69 -3.07
CA GLY A 347 -0.82 32.24 -3.51
C GLY A 347 -0.31 31.58 -4.79
N ILE A 348 -1.21 31.12 -5.65
CA ILE A 348 -0.95 30.58 -6.99
C ILE A 348 -1.05 31.74 -7.99
N TRP A 349 -0.24 31.70 -9.02
CA TRP A 349 -0.23 32.75 -10.05
C TRP A 349 -1.54 32.79 -10.83
N GLU A 350 -2.13 33.97 -10.94
CA GLU A 350 -3.44 34.15 -11.56
C GLU A 350 -3.44 33.78 -13.06
N HIS A 351 -2.35 34.12 -13.77
CA HIS A 351 -2.21 33.92 -15.22
C HIS A 351 -1.09 32.93 -15.60
N GLY A 352 -0.79 31.95 -14.75
CA GLY A 352 0.18 30.90 -15.00
C GLY A 352 -0.45 29.58 -15.42
N PHE A 353 0.36 28.69 -16.03
CA PHE A 353 0.01 27.28 -16.19
C PHE A 353 0.50 26.51 -14.95
N VAL A 354 -0.41 25.85 -14.26
CA VAL A 354 -0.18 25.31 -12.92
C VAL A 354 -0.01 23.80 -12.97
N LEU A 355 1.20 23.32 -12.65
CA LEU A 355 1.54 21.91 -12.48
C LEU A 355 1.31 21.49 -11.04
N MET A 356 0.41 20.54 -10.79
CA MET A 356 0.08 20.03 -9.47
C MET A 356 0.84 18.73 -9.18
N ILE A 357 1.65 18.72 -8.13
CA ILE A 357 2.37 17.55 -7.62
C ILE A 357 1.88 17.27 -6.21
N VAL A 358 1.25 16.12 -6.01
CA VAL A 358 0.51 15.86 -4.78
C VAL A 358 0.95 14.54 -4.16
N GLY A 359 1.32 14.52 -2.88
CA GLY A 359 1.72 13.30 -2.20
C GLY A 359 1.95 13.47 -0.70
N TRP A 360 1.98 12.35 0.02
CA TRP A 360 2.24 12.31 1.46
C TRP A 360 3.69 11.92 1.79
N ARG A 361 4.46 11.46 0.79
CA ARG A 361 5.84 10.99 0.92
C ARG A 361 6.76 11.66 -0.10
N LEU A 362 6.52 12.95 -0.40
CA LEU A 362 7.24 13.66 -1.46
C LEU A 362 8.75 13.75 -1.20
N ASP A 363 9.18 13.75 0.07
CA ASP A 363 10.60 13.69 0.41
C ASP A 363 11.33 12.44 -0.13
N TRP A 364 10.62 11.35 -0.34
CA TRP A 364 11.15 10.09 -0.86
C TRP A 364 10.83 9.86 -2.34
N GLU A 365 9.72 10.43 -2.80
CA GLU A 365 9.19 10.23 -4.16
C GLU A 365 9.78 11.22 -5.16
N ILE A 366 10.26 12.38 -4.71
CA ILE A 366 10.87 13.40 -5.58
C ILE A 366 12.37 13.19 -5.62
N ALA A 367 12.84 12.74 -6.79
CA ALA A 367 14.27 12.54 -7.06
C ALA A 367 14.84 13.71 -7.90
N ASP A 368 16.18 13.81 -7.94
CA ASP A 368 16.89 14.89 -8.65
C ASP A 368 16.59 14.95 -10.13
N ASP A 369 16.41 13.81 -10.81
CA ASP A 369 16.07 13.75 -12.23
C ASP A 369 14.70 14.37 -12.54
N PHE A 370 13.73 14.19 -11.62
CA PHE A 370 12.41 14.83 -11.69
C PHE A 370 12.50 16.34 -11.47
N LEU A 371 13.26 16.80 -10.47
CA LEU A 371 13.47 18.23 -10.22
C LEU A 371 14.23 18.89 -11.38
N ALA A 372 15.24 18.22 -11.94
CA ALA A 372 15.97 18.69 -13.12
C ALA A 372 15.05 18.85 -14.36
N MET A 373 14.10 17.93 -14.55
CA MET A 373 13.08 18.05 -15.61
C MET A 373 12.21 19.30 -15.39
N LEU A 374 11.71 19.51 -14.17
CA LEU A 374 10.87 20.68 -13.84
C LEU A 374 11.65 22.00 -14.00
N ASP A 375 12.94 22.03 -13.62
CA ASP A 375 13.80 23.21 -13.81
C ASP A 375 14.02 23.53 -15.30
N ARG A 376 14.16 22.51 -16.17
CA ARG A 376 14.22 22.72 -17.64
C ARG A 376 12.90 23.28 -18.19
N ILE A 377 11.75 22.87 -17.66
CA ILE A 377 10.45 23.41 -18.07
C ILE A 377 10.36 24.89 -17.63
N ALA A 378 10.73 25.21 -16.38
CA ALA A 378 10.77 26.57 -15.87
C ALA A 378 11.75 27.46 -16.66
N ALA A 379 12.82 26.88 -17.24
CA ALA A 379 13.74 27.57 -18.13
C ALA A 379 13.12 27.94 -19.48
N GLN A 380 12.19 27.14 -19.97
CA GLN A 380 11.56 27.28 -21.29
C GLN A 380 10.27 28.10 -21.23
N ARG A 381 9.64 28.19 -20.07
CA ARG A 381 8.31 28.83 -19.89
C ARG A 381 8.27 29.66 -18.60
N GLU A 382 8.28 30.99 -18.74
CA GLU A 382 8.19 31.90 -17.59
C GLU A 382 6.80 31.88 -16.92
N ASN A 383 5.76 31.45 -17.63
CA ASN A 383 4.38 31.42 -17.15
C ASN A 383 3.99 30.06 -16.53
N VAL A 384 4.93 29.16 -16.22
CA VAL A 384 4.63 27.91 -15.50
C VAL A 384 4.82 28.08 -14.01
N GLN A 385 3.92 27.50 -13.21
CA GLN A 385 4.09 27.39 -11.76
C GLN A 385 3.97 25.94 -11.32
N VAL A 386 4.87 25.50 -10.45
CA VAL A 386 4.87 24.16 -9.85
C VAL A 386 4.33 24.25 -8.43
N VAL A 387 3.23 23.56 -8.16
CA VAL A 387 2.56 23.57 -6.88
C VAL A 387 2.69 22.20 -6.22
N PHE A 388 3.33 22.14 -5.05
CA PHE A 388 3.41 20.96 -4.22
C PHE A 388 2.33 20.98 -3.15
N MET A 389 1.56 19.91 -3.03
CA MET A 389 0.50 19.74 -2.04
C MET A 389 0.69 18.41 -1.28
N GLY A 390 0.58 18.45 0.04
CA GLY A 390 0.78 17.30 0.92
C GLY A 390 1.97 17.48 1.85
N ARG A 391 2.73 16.41 2.11
CA ARG A 391 3.91 16.45 2.99
C ARG A 391 5.18 16.42 2.16
N TYR A 392 5.95 17.48 2.24
CA TYR A 392 7.25 17.67 1.61
C TYR A 392 8.12 18.54 2.52
N GLU A 393 8.75 17.92 3.52
CA GLU A 393 9.50 18.66 4.56
C GLU A 393 10.78 19.30 4.01
N SER A 394 11.46 18.60 3.10
CA SER A 394 12.69 19.08 2.46
C SER A 394 12.48 20.01 1.25
N TRP A 395 11.24 20.47 0.96
CA TRP A 395 10.94 21.28 -0.22
C TRP A 395 11.83 22.53 -0.38
N GLN A 396 12.34 23.09 0.73
CA GLN A 396 13.25 24.25 0.71
C GLN A 396 14.62 23.91 0.08
N SER A 397 15.01 22.64 0.01
CA SER A 397 16.26 22.21 -0.65
C SER A 397 16.28 22.54 -2.15
N ILE A 398 15.09 22.70 -2.78
CA ILE A 398 14.94 23.13 -4.16
C ILE A 398 15.64 24.48 -4.40
N GLN A 399 15.63 25.39 -3.40
CA GLN A 399 16.27 26.68 -3.49
C GLN A 399 17.78 26.57 -3.74
N THR A 400 18.44 25.61 -3.11
CA THR A 400 19.89 25.42 -3.20
C THR A 400 20.29 24.69 -4.49
N GLY A 401 19.51 23.68 -4.89
CA GLY A 401 19.84 22.85 -6.04
C GLY A 401 19.30 23.38 -7.37
N TYR A 402 18.14 24.07 -7.34
CA TYR A 402 17.36 24.45 -8.52
C TYR A 402 16.79 25.87 -8.37
N GLU A 403 17.67 26.89 -8.36
CA GLU A 403 17.30 28.31 -8.09
C GLU A 403 16.20 28.85 -9.02
N ARG A 404 16.18 28.40 -10.28
CA ARG A 404 15.16 28.80 -11.24
C ARG A 404 13.82 28.17 -10.90
N LEU A 405 13.77 26.86 -10.73
CA LEU A 405 12.57 26.16 -10.34
C LEU A 405 12.00 26.73 -9.01
N TRP A 406 12.87 27.09 -8.07
CA TRP A 406 12.46 27.71 -6.81
C TRP A 406 11.57 28.94 -7.01
N LYS A 407 11.89 29.81 -7.96
CA LYS A 407 11.11 31.02 -8.27
C LYS A 407 9.72 30.70 -8.83
N HIS A 408 9.54 29.49 -9.38
CA HIS A 408 8.29 28.99 -9.92
C HIS A 408 7.54 28.06 -8.94
N THR A 409 8.09 27.82 -7.76
CA THR A 409 7.56 26.83 -6.81
C THR A 409 6.61 27.47 -5.80
N ARG A 410 5.50 26.81 -5.55
CA ARG A 410 4.59 27.07 -4.44
C ARG A 410 4.37 25.80 -3.63
N TYR A 411 4.54 25.85 -2.32
CA TYR A 411 4.21 24.77 -1.39
C TYR A 411 2.96 25.12 -0.59
N LEU A 412 1.94 24.26 -0.65
CA LEU A 412 0.65 24.46 0.02
C LEU A 412 0.52 23.63 1.29
N GLY A 413 1.43 22.67 1.54
CA GLY A 413 1.28 21.75 2.67
C GLY A 413 0.04 20.85 2.53
N LYS A 414 -0.39 20.28 3.66
CA LYS A 414 -1.60 19.47 3.75
C LYS A 414 -2.84 20.37 3.53
N GLN A 415 -3.75 19.90 2.69
CA GLN A 415 -5.02 20.56 2.41
C GLN A 415 -6.18 19.63 2.79
N GLU A 416 -7.21 20.18 3.44
CA GLU A 416 -8.39 19.38 3.86
C GLU A 416 -9.40 19.18 2.73
N ASP A 417 -9.47 20.13 1.80
CA ASP A 417 -10.33 20.08 0.61
C ASP A 417 -9.47 20.04 -0.67
N ALA A 418 -8.99 18.85 -0.98
CA ALA A 418 -8.14 18.63 -2.14
C ALA A 418 -8.85 18.97 -3.47
N LEU A 419 -10.16 18.70 -3.58
CA LEU A 419 -10.94 19.01 -4.78
C LEU A 419 -10.96 20.52 -5.06
N ALA A 420 -11.15 21.35 -4.03
CA ALA A 420 -11.13 22.80 -4.17
C ALA A 420 -9.76 23.32 -4.62
N VAL A 421 -8.67 22.70 -4.14
CA VAL A 421 -7.31 23.07 -4.56
C VAL A 421 -7.03 22.61 -5.99
N PHE A 422 -7.43 21.40 -6.37
CA PHE A 422 -7.29 20.90 -7.75
C PHE A 422 -8.02 21.80 -8.77
N ALA A 423 -9.15 22.40 -8.40
CA ALA A 423 -9.85 23.34 -9.27
C ALA A 423 -9.01 24.58 -9.65
N CYS A 424 -7.93 24.87 -8.93
CA CYS A 424 -6.96 25.94 -9.21
C CYS A 424 -5.75 25.49 -10.06
N GLY A 425 -5.62 24.17 -10.35
CA GLY A 425 -4.57 23.60 -11.16
C GLY A 425 -4.92 23.48 -12.64
N ASP A 426 -3.92 23.18 -13.48
CA ASP A 426 -4.11 22.91 -14.90
C ASP A 426 -3.70 21.50 -15.27
N LEU A 427 -2.66 20.93 -14.66
CA LEU A 427 -2.12 19.63 -14.99
C LEU A 427 -1.63 18.89 -13.75
N TYR A 428 -2.00 17.62 -13.60
CA TYR A 428 -1.45 16.74 -12.57
C TYR A 428 -0.17 16.09 -13.09
N VAL A 429 0.96 16.29 -12.39
CA VAL A 429 2.26 15.74 -12.77
C VAL A 429 2.74 14.78 -11.70
N ASN A 430 3.01 13.53 -12.10
CA ASN A 430 3.34 12.47 -11.17
C ASN A 430 4.82 12.09 -11.22
N PRO A 431 5.59 12.21 -10.11
CA PRO A 431 6.93 11.63 -10.01
C PRO A 431 6.87 10.09 -10.04
N ARG A 432 8.02 9.43 -10.13
CA ARG A 432 8.10 7.98 -10.00
C ARG A 432 7.72 7.53 -8.59
N ARG A 433 6.61 6.80 -8.47
CA ARG A 433 6.13 6.26 -7.21
C ARG A 433 5.13 5.12 -7.37
N ALA A 434 4.88 4.36 -6.29
CA ALA A 434 3.90 3.28 -6.30
C ALA A 434 2.46 3.78 -6.06
N GLY A 435 2.25 4.60 -5.04
CA GLY A 435 0.92 5.06 -4.62
C GLY A 435 0.40 6.31 -5.35
N GLY A 436 -0.66 6.91 -4.82
CA GLY A 436 -1.22 8.20 -5.30
C GLY A 436 -2.46 8.09 -6.18
N GLY A 437 -3.06 6.90 -6.30
CA GLY A 437 -4.26 6.69 -7.13
C GLY A 437 -5.45 7.58 -6.78
N SER A 438 -5.71 7.82 -5.48
CA SER A 438 -6.81 8.69 -5.03
C SER A 438 -6.60 10.13 -5.48
N SER A 439 -5.38 10.68 -5.33
CA SER A 439 -5.11 12.08 -5.69
C SER A 439 -5.22 12.35 -7.19
N VAL A 440 -4.78 11.41 -8.04
CA VAL A 440 -4.98 11.58 -9.48
C VAL A 440 -6.45 11.43 -9.86
N ALA A 441 -7.22 10.55 -9.21
CA ALA A 441 -8.65 10.42 -9.47
C ALA A 441 -9.40 11.71 -9.12
N GLU A 442 -9.05 12.38 -8.00
CA GLU A 442 -9.56 13.70 -7.63
C GLU A 442 -9.20 14.79 -8.65
N ALA A 443 -7.95 14.79 -9.15
CA ALA A 443 -7.52 15.70 -10.21
C ALA A 443 -8.31 15.48 -11.52
N LEU A 444 -8.44 14.22 -11.96
CA LEU A 444 -9.23 13.86 -13.15
C LEU A 444 -10.70 14.28 -13.02
N TYR A 445 -11.27 14.16 -11.82
CA TYR A 445 -12.65 14.59 -11.54
C TYR A 445 -12.82 16.10 -11.74
N GLN A 446 -11.85 16.91 -11.31
CA GLN A 446 -11.83 18.35 -11.60
C GLN A 446 -11.53 18.66 -13.07
N GLY A 447 -11.17 17.65 -13.86
CA GLY A 447 -10.86 17.78 -15.28
C GLY A 447 -9.41 18.16 -15.55
N LEU A 448 -8.52 18.02 -14.57
CA LEU A 448 -7.09 18.14 -14.81
C LEU A 448 -6.61 16.88 -15.55
N PRO A 449 -6.01 17.00 -16.73
CA PRO A 449 -5.28 15.89 -17.31
C PRO A 449 -4.13 15.47 -16.40
N ALA A 450 -3.62 14.26 -16.58
CA ALA A 450 -2.45 13.78 -15.85
C ALA A 450 -1.28 13.52 -16.80
N VAL A 451 -0.05 13.56 -16.27
CA VAL A 451 1.14 13.01 -16.94
C VAL A 451 1.87 12.13 -15.94
N THR A 452 2.04 10.86 -16.27
CA THR A 452 2.63 9.85 -15.36
C THR A 452 3.47 8.83 -16.11
N LEU A 453 4.47 8.27 -15.42
CA LEU A 453 5.20 7.09 -15.91
C LEU A 453 4.29 5.86 -15.90
N PRO A 454 4.61 4.78 -16.66
CA PRO A 454 3.71 3.63 -16.83
C PRO A 454 3.74 2.65 -15.64
N GLU A 455 3.94 3.14 -14.43
CA GLU A 455 4.05 2.36 -13.21
C GLU A 455 3.25 2.97 -12.04
N GLY A 456 2.88 2.16 -11.08
CA GLY A 456 2.18 2.57 -9.86
C GLY A 456 0.70 2.87 -10.03
N ASP A 457 0.06 3.20 -8.90
CA ASP A 457 -1.38 3.42 -8.81
C ASP A 457 -1.87 4.63 -9.61
N VAL A 458 -1.05 5.68 -9.71
CA VAL A 458 -1.40 6.86 -10.53
C VAL A 458 -1.54 6.46 -11.99
N SER A 459 -0.61 5.66 -12.50
CA SER A 459 -0.65 5.17 -13.88
C SER A 459 -1.89 4.31 -14.15
N ALA A 460 -2.21 3.40 -13.24
CA ALA A 460 -3.38 2.53 -13.34
C ALA A 460 -4.70 3.34 -13.29
N ALA A 461 -4.80 4.26 -12.33
CA ALA A 461 -5.98 5.12 -12.20
C ALA A 461 -6.15 6.07 -13.39
N ALA A 462 -5.11 6.78 -13.81
CA ALA A 462 -5.17 7.70 -14.93
C ALA A 462 -5.48 6.99 -16.26
N GLY A 463 -4.88 5.81 -16.47
CA GLY A 463 -5.03 5.02 -17.69
C GLY A 463 -4.03 5.39 -18.79
N GLU A 464 -3.98 4.59 -19.84
CA GLU A 464 -2.96 4.65 -20.91
C GLU A 464 -2.84 6.02 -21.59
N ALA A 465 -3.95 6.74 -21.71
CA ALA A 465 -3.97 8.03 -22.39
C ALA A 465 -3.10 9.11 -21.76
N PHE A 466 -2.70 8.92 -20.49
CA PHE A 466 -1.93 9.87 -19.69
C PHE A 466 -0.53 9.36 -19.36
N ARG A 467 -0.13 8.20 -19.91
CA ARG A 467 1.19 7.59 -19.67
C ARG A 467 2.24 8.11 -20.62
N VAL A 468 3.43 8.32 -20.09
CA VAL A 468 4.65 8.65 -20.82
C VAL A 468 5.75 7.66 -20.42
N ARG A 469 6.74 7.42 -21.29
CA ARG A 469 7.78 6.40 -21.08
C ARG A 469 8.82 6.80 -20.03
N ASP A 470 9.17 8.08 -20.02
CA ASP A 470 10.30 8.65 -19.29
C ASP A 470 10.07 10.15 -19.02
N TYR A 471 10.94 10.76 -18.22
CA TYR A 471 10.87 12.18 -17.90
C TYR A 471 11.15 13.09 -19.11
N GLU A 472 11.86 12.62 -20.12
CA GLU A 472 12.07 13.39 -21.36
C GLU A 472 10.76 13.51 -22.15
N GLN A 473 10.01 12.41 -22.25
CA GLN A 473 8.67 12.45 -22.86
C GLN A 473 7.69 13.23 -21.97
N MET A 474 7.81 13.14 -20.65
CA MET A 474 6.99 13.92 -19.71
C MET A 474 7.17 15.42 -19.93
N GLU A 475 8.41 15.89 -20.04
CA GLU A 475 8.73 17.29 -20.37
C GLU A 475 8.06 17.73 -21.66
N ARG A 476 8.23 16.96 -22.76
CA ARG A 476 7.59 17.26 -24.05
C ARG A 476 6.07 17.31 -23.96
N GLU A 477 5.47 16.41 -23.22
CA GLU A 477 4.01 16.34 -23.06
C GLU A 477 3.48 17.50 -22.24
N ILE A 478 4.18 17.91 -21.16
CA ILE A 478 3.84 19.10 -20.38
C ILE A 478 3.87 20.36 -21.25
N LEU A 479 4.94 20.55 -22.02
CA LEU A 479 5.07 21.68 -22.95
C LEU A 479 3.95 21.68 -24.00
N ARG A 480 3.55 20.51 -24.51
CA ARG A 480 2.43 20.38 -25.44
C ARG A 480 1.09 20.79 -24.82
N TYR A 481 0.84 20.44 -23.56
CA TYR A 481 -0.35 20.92 -22.83
C TYR A 481 -0.38 22.45 -22.73
N MET A 482 0.78 23.07 -22.53
CA MET A 482 0.91 24.54 -22.46
C MET A 482 0.71 25.22 -23.81
N ASP A 483 1.19 24.62 -24.89
CA ASP A 483 1.25 25.25 -26.21
C ASP A 483 0.02 24.96 -27.08
N ASP A 484 -0.74 23.88 -26.84
CA ASP A 484 -1.91 23.47 -27.64
C ASP A 484 -3.19 23.43 -26.76
N ALA A 485 -3.92 24.54 -26.75
CA ALA A 485 -5.18 24.65 -26.02
C ALA A 485 -6.26 23.66 -26.52
N GLY A 486 -6.23 23.29 -27.81
CA GLY A 486 -7.13 22.28 -28.35
C GLY A 486 -6.80 20.88 -27.86
N TYR A 487 -5.51 20.57 -27.76
CA TYR A 487 -5.06 19.32 -27.13
C TYR A 487 -5.44 19.26 -25.66
N TYR A 488 -5.13 20.31 -24.91
CA TYR A 488 -5.52 20.45 -23.50
C TYR A 488 -7.02 20.19 -23.29
N SER A 489 -7.88 20.86 -24.05
CA SER A 489 -9.34 20.73 -23.93
C SER A 489 -9.82 19.28 -24.16
N ARG A 490 -9.27 18.59 -25.17
CA ARG A 490 -9.60 17.19 -25.43
C ARG A 490 -9.17 16.27 -24.29
N GLN A 491 -7.98 16.48 -23.75
CA GLN A 491 -7.48 15.67 -22.63
C GLN A 491 -8.20 15.95 -21.31
N SER A 492 -8.61 17.21 -21.06
CA SER A 492 -9.46 17.57 -19.94
C SER A 492 -10.85 16.90 -20.01
N ALA A 493 -11.46 16.83 -21.19
CA ALA A 493 -12.69 16.06 -21.37
C ALA A 493 -12.48 14.57 -21.10
N ARG A 494 -11.37 13.99 -21.59
CA ARG A 494 -11.00 12.59 -21.33
C ARG A 494 -10.77 12.33 -19.84
N ALA A 495 -10.16 13.26 -19.12
CA ALA A 495 -9.96 13.18 -17.68
C ALA A 495 -11.29 13.05 -16.94
N ARG A 496 -12.29 13.89 -17.26
CA ARG A 496 -13.63 13.81 -16.67
C ARG A 496 -14.34 12.49 -16.96
N GLU A 497 -14.23 11.97 -18.20
CA GLU A 497 -14.84 10.65 -18.52
C GLU A 497 -14.16 9.54 -17.72
N ARG A 498 -12.82 9.57 -17.62
CA ARG A 498 -12.08 8.59 -16.81
C ARG A 498 -12.50 8.63 -15.34
N ALA A 499 -12.68 9.82 -14.77
CA ALA A 499 -13.11 9.99 -13.39
C ALA A 499 -14.50 9.35 -13.13
N LYS A 500 -15.44 9.43 -14.05
CA LYS A 500 -16.75 8.78 -13.89
C LYS A 500 -16.62 7.27 -13.68
N GLU A 501 -15.72 6.63 -14.44
CA GLU A 501 -15.47 5.19 -14.28
C GLU A 501 -14.84 4.86 -12.93
N LEU A 502 -13.98 5.76 -12.40
CA LEU A 502 -13.28 5.58 -11.13
C LEU A 502 -14.18 5.85 -9.91
N LEU A 503 -15.37 6.40 -10.09
CA LEU A 503 -16.28 6.75 -9.00
C LEU A 503 -17.51 5.84 -8.93
N ASP A 504 -17.70 4.93 -9.88
CA ASP A 504 -18.88 4.06 -9.93
C ASP A 504 -18.62 2.72 -9.20
N SER A 505 -18.47 2.80 -7.88
CA SER A 505 -18.28 1.62 -7.04
C SER A 505 -19.45 0.65 -7.07
N ARG A 506 -20.67 1.17 -7.25
CA ARG A 506 -21.86 0.33 -7.37
C ARG A 506 -21.75 -0.61 -8.58
N LYS A 507 -21.44 -0.06 -9.74
CA LYS A 507 -21.32 -0.83 -10.98
C LYS A 507 -20.10 -1.74 -10.97
N SER A 508 -18.95 -1.25 -10.53
CA SER A 508 -17.72 -2.03 -10.55
C SER A 508 -17.69 -3.08 -9.44
N PHE A 509 -17.53 -2.63 -8.20
CA PHE A 509 -17.39 -3.50 -7.03
C PHE A 509 -18.71 -4.26 -6.75
N GLY A 510 -19.86 -3.58 -6.79
CA GLY A 510 -21.16 -4.20 -6.47
C GLY A 510 -21.53 -5.35 -7.40
N GLU A 511 -21.35 -5.18 -8.73
CA GLU A 511 -21.62 -6.27 -9.70
C GLU A 511 -20.64 -7.44 -9.54
N ALA A 512 -19.36 -7.15 -9.24
CA ALA A 512 -18.36 -8.20 -9.05
C ALA A 512 -18.63 -9.03 -7.78
N ILE A 513 -18.98 -8.38 -6.67
CA ILE A 513 -19.40 -9.07 -5.44
C ILE A 513 -20.64 -9.90 -5.68
N GLY A 514 -21.65 -9.38 -6.38
CA GLY A 514 -22.85 -10.15 -6.73
C GLY A 514 -22.52 -11.47 -7.44
N LYS A 515 -21.59 -11.44 -8.41
CA LYS A 515 -21.12 -12.65 -9.11
C LYS A 515 -20.36 -13.62 -8.20
N LEU A 516 -19.57 -13.11 -7.26
CA LEU A 516 -18.88 -13.94 -6.29
C LEU A 516 -19.84 -14.57 -5.28
N GLU A 517 -20.89 -13.85 -4.86
CA GLU A 517 -21.97 -14.40 -4.03
C GLU A 517 -22.69 -15.58 -4.70
N GLU A 518 -22.93 -15.51 -6.01
CA GLU A 518 -23.48 -16.63 -6.78
C GLU A 518 -22.54 -17.84 -6.73
N LYS A 519 -21.25 -17.65 -6.99
CA LYS A 519 -20.25 -18.74 -6.92
C LYS A 519 -20.15 -19.37 -5.52
N ILE A 520 -20.22 -18.56 -4.47
CA ILE A 520 -20.20 -19.04 -3.08
C ILE A 520 -21.42 -19.91 -2.79
N LYS A 521 -22.59 -19.55 -3.30
CA LYS A 521 -23.84 -20.34 -3.18
C LYS A 521 -23.74 -21.65 -3.94
N ASP A 522 -23.29 -21.62 -5.20
CA ASP A 522 -23.16 -22.82 -6.05
C ASP A 522 -22.11 -23.80 -5.51
N GLY A 523 -20.96 -23.31 -5.05
CA GLY A 523 -19.93 -24.13 -4.42
C GLY A 523 -20.39 -24.81 -3.13
N SER A 524 -21.27 -24.17 -2.38
CA SER A 524 -21.88 -24.75 -1.18
C SER A 524 -22.84 -25.90 -1.50
N VAL A 525 -23.57 -25.82 -2.62
CA VAL A 525 -24.48 -26.88 -3.08
C VAL A 525 -23.66 -28.10 -3.54
N ALA A 526 -22.55 -27.91 -4.25
CA ALA A 526 -21.70 -29.01 -4.70
C ALA A 526 -21.08 -29.82 -3.52
N LEU A 527 -20.67 -29.13 -2.46
CA LEU A 527 -20.14 -29.78 -1.24
C LEU A 527 -21.20 -30.54 -0.46
N SER A 528 -22.44 -30.06 -0.41
CA SER A 528 -23.54 -30.77 0.27
C SER A 528 -23.97 -32.03 -0.44
N ILE A 529 -23.87 -32.09 -1.77
CA ILE A 529 -24.19 -33.31 -2.57
C ILE A 529 -23.10 -34.38 -2.42
N SER A 530 -21.82 -34.00 -2.31
CA SER A 530 -20.72 -34.95 -2.15
C SER A 530 -20.66 -35.65 -0.77
N CYS A 531 -21.33 -35.13 0.23
CA CYS A 531 -21.43 -35.72 1.57
C CYS A 531 -22.52 -36.81 1.71
N PHE A 532 -23.37 -36.99 0.68
CA PHE A 532 -24.44 -38.01 0.68
C PHE A 532 -24.13 -39.26 -0.16
N ASP A 533 -23.00 -39.28 -0.87
CA ASP A 533 -22.61 -40.43 -1.74
C ASP A 533 -21.45 -41.26 -1.15
N THR A 534 -21.25 -41.30 0.15
CA THR A 534 -20.40 -42.24 0.89
C THR A 534 -21.23 -42.77 2.08
#